data_14e2ddc8c0d15f4dc4179660840aa675
#
_entry.id   14e2ddc8c0d15f4dc4179660840aa675
#
_cell.length_a   1.000
_cell.length_b   1.000
_cell.length_c   1.000
_cell.angle_alpha   90.00
_cell.angle_beta   90.00
_cell.angle_gamma   90.00
#
_symmetry.space_group_name_H-M   'P 1'
#
loop_
_entity.id
_entity.type
_entity.pdbx_description
1 polymer ?
#
loop_
_entity_poly.entity_id
_entity_poly.type
_entity_poly.pdbx_seq_one_letter_code
_entity_poly.pdbx_strand_id
1 'polypeptide(L)'
;MTFPRIAFWTILAFLVSIGSTVHADSRLVDGLGRHIDVPEENEHVICSGSGCLRLLTYLQAQDMVVGVDDMETRRTRFDARPYAIAHPEYRKLPIFGEFRGHDNPELILTLNPQPHVIFKTYASSMGYNPGELQAKTGIPVVALNYGDLGQLRSELYRSLRLMGRITGKQDRAEKVIAFFEETITELRRRTKDIPEADRPTVFLGGVAFKGPHGFHSTEPTYPPFQFVNAHNLAHDPD
;
A
#
# COMPACT_ATOMS: atom_id res chain seq x y z
N MET A 1 25.39 -83.51 -24.66
CA MET A 1 25.32 -82.83 -23.32
C MET A 1 25.13 -81.36 -23.61
N THR A 2 23.91 -80.94 -23.55
CA THR A 2 23.49 -79.53 -23.89
C THR A 2 23.10 -78.86 -22.62
N PHE A 3 23.79 -77.75 -22.26
CA PHE A 3 23.44 -76.89 -21.14
C PHE A 3 22.47 -75.75 -21.60
N PRO A 4 21.40 -75.46 -20.85
CA PRO A 4 20.47 -74.35 -21.20
C PRO A 4 21.00 -73.02 -20.76
N ARG A 5 20.85 -72.07 -21.65
CA ARG A 5 21.11 -70.62 -21.40
C ARG A 5 20.00 -70.05 -20.54
N ILE A 6 20.36 -69.58 -19.31
CA ILE A 6 19.47 -68.81 -18.44
C ILE A 6 19.53 -67.38 -18.93
N ALA A 7 18.40 -66.83 -19.42
CA ALA A 7 18.22 -65.47 -19.79
C ALA A 7 17.91 -64.66 -18.53
N PHE A 8 18.80 -63.73 -18.16
CA PHE A 8 18.60 -62.78 -17.09
C PHE A 8 17.74 -61.54 -17.61
N TRP A 9 16.52 -61.45 -17.16
CA TRP A 9 15.69 -60.30 -17.39
C TRP A 9 15.96 -59.26 -16.28
N THR A 10 16.70 -58.18 -16.58
CA THR A 10 16.83 -57.01 -15.73
C THR A 10 15.62 -56.11 -15.91
N ILE A 11 14.73 -56.09 -14.93
CA ILE A 11 13.62 -55.15 -14.83
C ILE A 11 14.21 -53.81 -14.34
N LEU A 12 14.32 -52.85 -15.26
CA LEU A 12 14.66 -51.48 -14.93
C LEU A 12 13.40 -50.76 -14.39
N ALA A 13 13.28 -50.68 -13.06
CA ALA A 13 12.21 -49.93 -12.42
C ALA A 13 12.50 -48.45 -12.57
N PHE A 14 11.75 -47.75 -13.42
CA PHE A 14 11.76 -46.28 -13.57
C PHE A 14 10.96 -45.69 -12.41
N LEU A 15 11.65 -45.27 -11.37
CA LEU A 15 11.07 -44.47 -10.29
C LEU A 15 10.76 -43.06 -10.83
N VAL A 16 9.53 -42.87 -11.28
CA VAL A 16 9.00 -41.53 -11.54
C VAL A 16 8.78 -40.84 -10.19
N SER A 17 9.75 -40.07 -9.75
CA SER A 17 9.56 -39.11 -8.65
C SER A 17 8.56 -38.05 -9.10
N ILE A 18 7.29 -38.22 -8.75
CA ILE A 18 6.29 -37.16 -8.81
C ILE A 18 6.70 -36.15 -7.72
N GLY A 19 7.51 -35.17 -8.11
CA GLY A 19 7.79 -34.01 -7.29
C GLY A 19 6.46 -33.29 -7.06
N SER A 20 5.83 -33.54 -5.90
CA SER A 20 4.77 -32.68 -5.43
C SER A 20 5.39 -31.29 -5.25
N THR A 21 5.15 -30.39 -6.19
CA THR A 21 5.38 -28.97 -5.98
C THR A 21 4.49 -28.57 -4.81
N VAL A 22 5.07 -28.47 -3.63
CA VAL A 22 4.45 -27.81 -2.50
C VAL A 22 4.24 -26.37 -2.96
N HIS A 23 3.06 -26.06 -3.48
CA HIS A 23 2.60 -24.69 -3.63
C HIS A 23 2.60 -24.13 -2.21
N ALA A 24 3.58 -23.33 -1.87
CA ALA A 24 3.53 -22.53 -0.66
C ALA A 24 2.24 -21.72 -0.76
N ASP A 25 1.31 -22.02 0.14
CA ASP A 25 0.03 -21.32 0.26
C ASP A 25 0.36 -19.83 0.41
N SER A 26 0.28 -19.09 -0.70
CA SER A 26 0.62 -17.66 -0.76
C SER A 26 -0.48 -16.78 -0.17
N ARG A 27 -1.29 -17.35 0.74
CA ARG A 27 -2.34 -16.61 1.43
C ARG A 27 -1.74 -15.43 2.15
N LEU A 28 -2.02 -14.26 1.59
CA LEU A 28 -1.64 -12.99 2.19
C LEU A 28 -2.71 -12.61 3.22
N VAL A 29 -2.27 -12.00 4.31
CA VAL A 29 -3.18 -11.39 5.28
C VAL A 29 -3.18 -9.89 5.03
N ASP A 30 -4.33 -9.33 4.71
CA ASP A 30 -4.49 -7.91 4.42
C ASP A 30 -4.62 -7.04 5.70
N GLY A 31 -4.79 -5.73 5.51
CA GLY A 31 -4.92 -4.78 6.61
C GLY A 31 -6.15 -4.96 7.51
N LEU A 32 -7.15 -5.74 7.08
CA LEU A 32 -8.33 -6.11 7.86
C LEU A 32 -8.23 -7.51 8.47
N GLY A 33 -7.08 -8.19 8.34
CA GLY A 33 -6.88 -9.54 8.82
C GLY A 33 -7.52 -10.62 7.93
N ARG A 34 -7.96 -10.29 6.71
CA ARG A 34 -8.56 -11.25 5.79
C ARG A 34 -7.46 -12.01 5.05
N HIS A 35 -7.66 -13.31 4.85
CA HIS A 35 -6.86 -14.11 3.94
C HIS A 35 -7.27 -13.83 2.50
N ILE A 36 -6.34 -13.41 1.68
CA ILE A 36 -6.57 -13.04 0.28
C ILE A 36 -5.67 -13.90 -0.61
N ASP A 37 -6.30 -14.54 -1.60
CA ASP A 37 -5.59 -15.20 -2.68
C ASP A 37 -5.34 -14.16 -3.79
N VAL A 38 -4.07 -13.93 -4.11
CA VAL A 38 -3.65 -13.01 -5.18
C VAL A 38 -2.94 -13.83 -6.26
N PRO A 39 -3.12 -13.51 -7.55
CA PRO A 39 -2.35 -14.14 -8.62
C PRO A 39 -0.85 -14.00 -8.37
N GLU A 40 -0.05 -14.99 -8.79
CA GLU A 40 1.41 -14.93 -8.66
C GLU A 40 2.02 -13.83 -9.54
N GLU A 41 1.46 -13.64 -10.73
CA GLU A 41 1.86 -12.60 -11.67
C GLU A 41 0.85 -11.44 -11.62
N ASN A 42 1.29 -10.29 -11.13
CA ASN A 42 0.48 -9.09 -11.00
C ASN A 42 1.14 -7.95 -11.77
N GLU A 43 0.71 -7.76 -13.01
CA GLU A 43 1.22 -6.68 -13.87
C GLU A 43 0.31 -5.46 -13.86
N HIS A 44 -0.96 -5.61 -13.52
CA HIS A 44 -1.97 -4.56 -13.61
C HIS A 44 -2.68 -4.39 -12.27
N VAL A 45 -2.70 -3.17 -11.77
CA VAL A 45 -3.33 -2.84 -10.49
C VAL A 45 -4.12 -1.53 -10.58
N ILE A 46 -5.07 -1.37 -9.67
CA ILE A 46 -5.65 -0.06 -9.35
C ILE A 46 -5.54 0.21 -7.85
N CYS A 47 -5.54 1.48 -7.51
CA CYS A 47 -5.45 1.98 -6.14
C CYS A 47 -6.70 2.77 -5.80
N SER A 48 -7.53 2.22 -4.92
CA SER A 48 -8.75 2.84 -4.41
C SER A 48 -8.52 3.47 -3.05
N GLY A 49 -9.17 4.60 -2.82
CA GLY A 49 -9.16 5.27 -1.53
C GLY A 49 -7.98 6.22 -1.31
N SER A 50 -8.13 7.04 -0.27
CA SER A 50 -7.21 8.15 -0.01
C SER A 50 -5.77 7.68 0.21
N GLY A 51 -4.84 8.21 -0.57
CA GLY A 51 -3.41 7.97 -0.43
C GLY A 51 -2.91 6.61 -0.91
N CYS A 52 -3.77 5.70 -1.37
CA CYS A 52 -3.37 4.40 -1.89
C CYS A 52 -2.37 4.53 -3.06
N LEU A 53 -2.71 5.33 -4.06
CA LEU A 53 -1.85 5.56 -5.23
C LEU A 53 -0.50 6.19 -4.85
N ARG A 54 -0.47 7.04 -3.82
CA ARG A 54 0.78 7.58 -3.28
C ARG A 54 1.69 6.50 -2.73
N LEU A 55 1.16 5.54 -1.98
CA LEU A 55 1.95 4.42 -1.45
C LEU A 55 2.51 3.57 -2.58
N LEU A 56 1.72 3.28 -3.60
CA LEU A 56 2.17 2.55 -4.78
C LEU A 56 3.29 3.28 -5.52
N THR A 57 3.17 4.59 -5.67
CA THR A 57 4.19 5.43 -6.30
C THR A 57 5.51 5.42 -5.52
N TYR A 58 5.47 5.39 -4.17
CA TYR A 58 6.69 5.23 -3.35
C TYR A 58 7.42 3.92 -3.66
N LEU A 59 6.69 2.88 -4.04
CA LEU A 59 7.24 1.60 -4.44
C LEU A 59 7.77 1.58 -5.89
N GLN A 60 7.63 2.67 -6.63
CA GLN A 60 7.99 2.73 -8.06
C GLN A 60 7.25 1.67 -8.89
N ALA A 61 5.97 1.48 -8.60
CA ALA A 61 5.08 0.56 -9.32
C ALA A 61 4.03 1.31 -10.16
N GLN A 62 4.30 2.57 -10.53
CA GLN A 62 3.40 3.42 -11.31
C GLN A 62 3.05 2.82 -12.68
N ASP A 63 3.98 2.08 -13.29
CA ASP A 63 3.78 1.47 -14.61
C ASP A 63 2.74 0.34 -14.61
N MET A 64 2.40 -0.18 -13.41
CA MET A 64 1.37 -1.21 -13.22
C MET A 64 -0.05 -0.64 -13.14
N VAL A 65 -0.20 0.70 -13.02
CA VAL A 65 -1.50 1.34 -12.80
C VAL A 65 -2.29 1.42 -14.10
N VAL A 66 -3.47 0.80 -14.12
CA VAL A 66 -4.33 0.74 -15.32
C VAL A 66 -5.58 1.62 -15.24
N GLY A 67 -5.83 2.22 -14.08
CA GLY A 67 -6.94 3.14 -13.86
C GLY A 67 -6.75 3.94 -12.57
N VAL A 68 -7.44 5.06 -12.47
CA VAL A 68 -7.34 6.00 -11.34
C VAL A 68 -8.73 6.41 -10.86
N ASP A 69 -8.82 6.94 -9.64
CA ASP A 69 -10.01 7.66 -9.20
C ASP A 69 -10.04 9.08 -9.78
N ASP A 70 -11.19 9.75 -9.70
CA ASP A 70 -11.40 11.07 -10.29
C ASP A 70 -10.55 12.19 -9.64
N MET A 71 -9.93 11.96 -8.50
CA MET A 71 -9.04 12.91 -7.86
C MET A 71 -7.84 13.24 -8.76
N GLU A 72 -7.37 12.27 -9.53
CA GLU A 72 -6.22 12.47 -10.40
C GLU A 72 -6.51 13.43 -11.57
N THR A 73 -7.76 13.55 -11.97
CA THR A 73 -8.20 14.40 -13.08
C THR A 73 -8.75 15.76 -12.63
N ARG A 74 -9.29 15.87 -11.41
CA ARG A 74 -9.95 17.09 -10.92
C ARG A 74 -9.01 18.27 -10.68
N ARG A 75 -7.75 18.05 -10.28
CA ARG A 75 -6.82 19.09 -9.87
C ARG A 75 -5.76 19.35 -10.95
N THR A 76 -6.07 20.20 -11.89
CA THR A 76 -5.15 20.52 -13.00
C THR A 76 -4.28 21.75 -12.74
N ARG A 77 -4.71 22.70 -11.92
CA ARG A 77 -4.04 24.01 -11.76
C ARG A 77 -3.20 24.13 -10.50
N PHE A 78 -3.65 23.56 -9.39
CA PHE A 78 -2.97 23.63 -8.09
C PHE A 78 -2.95 22.26 -7.41
N ASP A 79 -2.18 21.36 -7.99
CA ASP A 79 -1.95 20.05 -7.37
C ASP A 79 -0.75 20.15 -6.45
N ALA A 80 -0.98 19.95 -5.14
CA ALA A 80 0.08 19.96 -4.12
C ALA A 80 0.53 18.53 -3.75
N ARG A 81 0.12 17.52 -4.52
CA ARG A 81 0.47 16.11 -4.27
C ARG A 81 1.76 15.76 -5.03
N PRO A 82 2.91 15.58 -4.33
CA PRO A 82 4.19 15.36 -4.99
C PRO A 82 4.19 14.18 -5.97
N TYR A 83 3.52 13.08 -5.60
CA TYR A 83 3.43 11.90 -6.48
C TYR A 83 2.68 12.19 -7.79
N ALA A 84 1.60 12.99 -7.75
CA ALA A 84 0.82 13.33 -8.94
C ALA A 84 1.53 14.38 -9.83
N ILE A 85 2.41 15.21 -9.22
CA ILE A 85 3.28 16.13 -9.95
C ILE A 85 4.39 15.35 -10.66
N ALA A 86 4.97 14.35 -9.99
CA ALA A 86 6.02 13.51 -10.54
C ALA A 86 5.51 12.58 -11.64
N HIS A 87 4.22 12.21 -11.61
CA HIS A 87 3.58 11.25 -12.52
C HIS A 87 2.33 11.87 -13.18
N PRO A 88 2.49 12.87 -14.05
CA PRO A 88 1.35 13.52 -14.72
C PRO A 88 0.58 12.59 -15.67
N GLU A 89 1.16 11.47 -16.05
CA GLU A 89 0.53 10.40 -16.84
C GLU A 89 -0.71 9.80 -16.17
N TYR A 90 -0.81 9.80 -14.85
CA TYR A 90 -2.01 9.33 -14.13
C TYR A 90 -3.29 10.04 -14.60
N ARG A 91 -3.19 11.30 -14.99
CA ARG A 91 -4.33 12.09 -15.51
C ARG A 91 -4.91 11.58 -16.82
N LYS A 92 -4.17 10.71 -17.51
CA LYS A 92 -4.57 10.15 -18.83
C LYS A 92 -5.19 8.76 -18.69
N LEU A 93 -5.11 8.16 -17.51
CA LEU A 93 -5.66 6.84 -17.26
C LEU A 93 -7.18 6.88 -17.14
N PRO A 94 -7.87 5.78 -17.48
CA PRO A 94 -9.31 5.66 -17.30
C PRO A 94 -9.72 5.86 -15.84
N ILE A 95 -10.88 6.47 -15.62
CA ILE A 95 -11.45 6.66 -14.30
C ILE A 95 -12.29 5.45 -13.96
N PHE A 96 -12.02 4.81 -12.81
CA PHE A 96 -12.77 3.67 -12.32
C PHE A 96 -13.76 4.00 -11.19
N GLY A 97 -13.73 5.19 -10.65
CA GLY A 97 -14.58 5.58 -9.54
C GLY A 97 -14.30 6.98 -9.03
N GLU A 98 -14.93 7.33 -7.94
CA GLU A 98 -14.76 8.63 -7.31
C GLU A 98 -13.79 8.55 -6.12
N PHE A 99 -13.21 9.70 -5.81
CA PHE A 99 -12.33 9.91 -4.68
C PHE A 99 -12.88 9.32 -3.35
N ARG A 100 -11.99 8.94 -2.46
CA ARG A 100 -12.27 8.34 -1.15
C ARG A 100 -12.89 6.94 -1.21
N GLY A 101 -12.58 6.18 -2.24
CA GLY A 101 -12.98 4.78 -2.33
C GLY A 101 -14.44 4.58 -2.71
N HIS A 102 -15.07 5.58 -3.32
CA HIS A 102 -16.36 5.42 -3.99
C HIS A 102 -16.16 4.77 -5.36
N ASP A 103 -15.83 3.48 -5.30
CA ASP A 103 -15.56 2.67 -6.49
C ASP A 103 -16.83 2.44 -7.31
N ASN A 104 -16.66 2.33 -8.62
CA ASN A 104 -17.69 1.87 -9.52
C ASN A 104 -17.30 0.51 -10.10
N PRO A 105 -17.91 -0.60 -9.61
CA PRO A 105 -17.57 -1.95 -10.05
C PRO A 105 -17.71 -2.14 -11.57
N GLU A 106 -18.73 -1.53 -12.19
CA GLU A 106 -18.98 -1.62 -13.61
C GLU A 106 -17.84 -0.95 -14.41
N LEU A 107 -17.38 0.23 -13.98
CA LEU A 107 -16.24 0.89 -14.61
C LEU A 107 -14.94 0.11 -14.42
N ILE A 108 -14.72 -0.48 -13.24
CA ILE A 108 -13.56 -1.35 -12.99
C ILE A 108 -13.54 -2.52 -13.98
N LEU A 109 -14.67 -3.14 -14.22
CA LEU A 109 -14.77 -4.27 -15.14
C LEU A 109 -14.59 -3.88 -16.62
N THR A 110 -14.70 -2.60 -16.97
CA THR A 110 -14.47 -2.10 -18.33
C THR A 110 -13.02 -1.67 -18.59
N LEU A 111 -12.15 -1.66 -17.56
CA LEU A 111 -10.75 -1.31 -17.74
C LEU A 111 -10.05 -2.30 -18.69
N ASN A 112 -9.21 -1.77 -19.56
CA ASN A 112 -8.40 -2.56 -20.50
C ASN A 112 -6.97 -1.99 -20.54
N PRO A 113 -5.96 -2.71 -20.04
CA PRO A 113 -6.08 -4.05 -19.43
C PRO A 113 -6.86 -4.03 -18.10
N GLN A 114 -7.46 -5.18 -17.76
CA GLN A 114 -8.16 -5.33 -16.50
C GLN A 114 -7.18 -5.47 -15.35
N PRO A 115 -7.43 -4.89 -14.16
CA PRO A 115 -6.55 -5.05 -13.02
C PRO A 115 -6.59 -6.49 -12.48
N HIS A 116 -5.43 -7.02 -12.14
CA HIS A 116 -5.29 -8.31 -11.46
C HIS A 116 -5.55 -8.21 -9.96
N VAL A 117 -5.31 -7.02 -9.38
CA VAL A 117 -5.49 -6.73 -7.96
C VAL A 117 -5.98 -5.29 -7.77
N ILE A 118 -6.88 -5.11 -6.82
CA ILE A 118 -7.32 -3.81 -6.34
C ILE A 118 -6.71 -3.59 -4.96
N PHE A 119 -5.83 -2.62 -4.82
CA PHE A 119 -5.42 -2.12 -3.52
C PHE A 119 -6.44 -1.11 -3.01
N LYS A 120 -6.84 -1.23 -1.75
CA LYS A 120 -7.84 -0.33 -1.19
C LYS A 120 -7.46 0.14 0.21
N THR A 121 -7.18 1.44 0.35
CA THR A 121 -7.17 2.06 1.68
C THR A 121 -8.62 2.24 2.11
N TYR A 122 -9.01 1.53 3.17
CA TYR A 122 -10.39 1.44 3.57
C TYR A 122 -10.66 2.12 4.90
N ALA A 123 -11.71 2.93 4.92
CA ALA A 123 -12.34 3.41 6.13
C ALA A 123 -13.83 3.03 6.07
N SER A 124 -14.38 2.51 7.15
CA SER A 124 -15.74 1.95 7.21
C SER A 124 -16.85 2.91 6.79
N SER A 125 -16.57 4.20 6.70
CA SER A 125 -17.52 5.24 6.29
C SER A 125 -17.43 5.64 4.81
N MET A 126 -16.63 4.92 4.01
CA MET A 126 -16.32 5.35 2.64
C MET A 126 -16.39 4.20 1.65
N GLY A 127 -17.35 4.29 0.71
CA GLY A 127 -17.48 3.37 -0.40
C GLY A 127 -17.76 1.92 -0.02
N TYR A 128 -17.57 1.00 -0.95
CA TYR A 128 -17.69 -0.43 -0.69
C TYR A 128 -16.65 -0.93 0.28
N ASN A 129 -17.02 -1.83 1.18
CA ASN A 129 -16.00 -2.59 1.90
C ASN A 129 -15.23 -3.50 0.91
N PRO A 130 -14.00 -3.89 1.25
CA PRO A 130 -13.16 -4.68 0.34
C PRO A 130 -13.78 -6.00 -0.10
N GLY A 131 -14.55 -6.67 0.78
CA GLY A 131 -15.23 -7.92 0.45
C GLY A 131 -16.38 -7.73 -0.54
N GLU A 132 -17.17 -6.68 -0.36
CA GLU A 132 -18.25 -6.33 -1.28
C GLU A 132 -17.73 -5.95 -2.67
N LEU A 133 -16.65 -5.16 -2.73
CA LEU A 133 -16.03 -4.78 -4.00
C LEU A 133 -15.49 -6.02 -4.71
N GLN A 134 -14.81 -6.91 -3.98
CA GLN A 134 -14.32 -8.18 -4.52
C GLN A 134 -15.46 -9.06 -5.04
N ALA A 135 -16.56 -9.18 -4.29
CA ALA A 135 -17.71 -9.96 -4.71
C ALA A 135 -18.37 -9.42 -5.99
N LYS A 136 -18.39 -8.08 -6.17
CA LYS A 136 -18.97 -7.43 -7.35
C LYS A 136 -18.07 -7.50 -8.59
N THR A 137 -16.76 -7.46 -8.41
CA THR A 137 -15.81 -7.41 -9.53
C THR A 137 -15.19 -8.77 -9.86
N GLY A 138 -15.18 -9.71 -8.91
CA GLY A 138 -14.42 -10.95 -9.03
C GLY A 138 -12.90 -10.77 -8.94
N ILE A 139 -12.42 -9.54 -8.73
CA ILE A 139 -11.00 -9.20 -8.65
C ILE A 139 -10.57 -9.17 -7.19
N PRO A 140 -9.43 -9.77 -6.81
CA PRO A 140 -8.91 -9.69 -5.45
C PRO A 140 -8.77 -8.27 -4.95
N VAL A 141 -9.37 -7.95 -3.79
CA VAL A 141 -9.27 -6.63 -3.17
C VAL A 141 -8.48 -6.72 -1.88
N VAL A 142 -7.30 -6.11 -1.88
CA VAL A 142 -6.37 -6.11 -0.75
C VAL A 142 -6.58 -4.83 0.06
N ALA A 143 -7.11 -4.98 1.27
CA ALA A 143 -7.27 -3.86 2.19
C ALA A 143 -5.92 -3.42 2.75
N LEU A 144 -5.72 -2.12 2.81
CA LEU A 144 -4.52 -1.50 3.37
C LEU A 144 -4.92 -0.57 4.52
N ASN A 145 -4.16 -0.63 5.60
CA ASN A 145 -4.19 0.42 6.61
C ASN A 145 -3.29 1.55 6.16
N TYR A 146 -3.85 2.74 6.03
CA TYR A 146 -3.08 3.90 5.56
C TYR A 146 -1.90 4.20 6.49
N GLY A 147 -2.16 4.18 7.81
CA GLY A 147 -1.18 4.49 8.83
C GLY A 147 -0.67 5.94 8.77
N ASP A 148 0.32 6.23 9.57
CA ASP A 148 1.07 7.50 9.57
C ASP A 148 2.53 7.26 9.98
N LEU A 149 3.34 8.30 10.03
CA LEU A 149 4.72 8.20 10.53
C LEU A 149 4.82 8.44 12.05
N GLY A 150 3.71 8.64 12.73
CA GLY A 150 3.61 8.79 14.18
C GLY A 150 3.20 7.49 14.88
N GLN A 151 1.99 7.47 15.41
CA GLN A 151 1.46 6.36 16.21
C GLN A 151 1.12 5.11 15.40
N LEU A 152 0.69 5.27 14.14
CA LEU A 152 0.30 4.17 13.25
C LEU A 152 1.40 3.79 12.25
N ARG A 153 2.66 3.99 12.62
CA ARG A 153 3.82 3.73 11.76
C ARG A 153 3.94 2.26 11.36
N SER A 154 3.69 1.35 12.29
CA SER A 154 3.69 -0.07 12.01
C SER A 154 2.67 -0.47 10.94
N GLU A 155 1.52 0.17 10.92
CA GLU A 155 0.46 -0.08 9.95
C GLU A 155 0.87 0.40 8.56
N LEU A 156 1.47 1.61 8.47
CA LEU A 156 2.03 2.12 7.22
C LEU A 156 3.09 1.17 6.65
N TYR A 157 4.02 0.69 7.49
CA TYR A 157 5.08 -0.22 7.04
C TYR A 157 4.55 -1.59 6.62
N ARG A 158 3.55 -2.10 7.34
CA ARG A 158 2.86 -3.33 6.94
C ARG A 158 2.22 -3.18 5.56
N SER A 159 1.55 -2.06 5.31
CA SER A 159 0.92 -1.78 4.01
C SER A 159 1.95 -1.66 2.88
N LEU A 160 3.08 -0.97 3.11
CA LEU A 160 4.16 -0.88 2.13
C LEU A 160 4.76 -2.27 1.81
N ARG A 161 4.99 -3.10 2.82
CA ARG A 161 5.49 -4.48 2.64
C ARG A 161 4.51 -5.36 1.88
N LEU A 162 3.22 -5.26 2.24
CA LEU A 162 2.17 -6.02 1.57
C LEU A 162 2.05 -5.63 0.09
N MET A 163 1.99 -4.34 -0.21
CA MET A 163 2.00 -3.85 -1.59
C MET A 163 3.29 -4.28 -2.32
N GLY A 164 4.45 -4.11 -1.68
CA GLY A 164 5.73 -4.52 -2.24
C GLY A 164 5.78 -6.00 -2.60
N ARG A 165 5.25 -6.86 -1.73
CA ARG A 165 5.17 -8.31 -1.99
C ARG A 165 4.29 -8.63 -3.20
N ILE A 166 3.14 -7.98 -3.32
CA ILE A 166 2.20 -8.22 -4.42
C ILE A 166 2.72 -7.68 -5.76
N THR A 167 3.43 -6.56 -5.73
CA THR A 167 3.95 -5.90 -6.95
C THR A 167 5.38 -6.31 -7.30
N GLY A 168 6.01 -7.23 -6.56
CA GLY A 168 7.42 -7.59 -6.77
C GLY A 168 8.41 -6.48 -6.39
N LYS A 169 8.01 -5.53 -5.52
CA LYS A 169 8.82 -4.36 -5.12
C LYS A 169 9.25 -4.43 -3.64
N GLN A 170 9.51 -5.62 -3.11
CA GLN A 170 9.86 -5.82 -1.69
C GLN A 170 11.09 -5.01 -1.29
N ASP A 171 12.17 -5.06 -2.08
CA ASP A 171 13.39 -4.32 -1.80
C ASP A 171 13.15 -2.81 -1.78
N ARG A 172 12.27 -2.32 -2.65
CA ARG A 172 11.91 -0.90 -2.66
C ARG A 172 11.08 -0.53 -1.42
N ALA A 173 10.18 -1.38 -0.98
CA ALA A 173 9.42 -1.17 0.25
C ALA A 173 10.35 -1.02 1.46
N GLU A 174 11.33 -1.90 1.62
CA GLU A 174 12.31 -1.81 2.72
C GLU A 174 13.19 -0.55 2.60
N LYS A 175 13.60 -0.15 1.40
CA LYS A 175 14.35 1.11 1.20
C LYS A 175 13.53 2.34 1.59
N VAL A 176 12.22 2.37 1.29
CA VAL A 176 11.33 3.47 1.70
C VAL A 176 11.17 3.50 3.22
N ILE A 177 10.99 2.35 3.83
CA ILE A 177 10.88 2.22 5.30
C ILE A 177 12.18 2.67 5.97
N ALA A 178 13.33 2.20 5.48
CA ALA A 178 14.64 2.60 6.00
C ALA A 178 14.84 4.12 5.91
N PHE A 179 14.49 4.74 4.79
CA PHE A 179 14.55 6.19 4.63
C PHE A 179 13.72 6.94 5.67
N PHE A 180 12.50 6.47 5.97
CA PHE A 180 11.67 7.07 7.01
C PHE A 180 12.32 6.92 8.40
N GLU A 181 12.78 5.73 8.75
CA GLU A 181 13.39 5.46 10.06
C GLU A 181 14.70 6.24 10.26
N GLU A 182 15.56 6.28 9.25
CA GLU A 182 16.81 7.04 9.28
C GLU A 182 16.54 8.54 9.44
N THR A 183 15.58 9.08 8.68
CA THR A 183 15.20 10.49 8.76
C THR A 183 14.66 10.84 10.15
N ILE A 184 13.73 10.05 10.69
CA ILE A 184 13.15 10.27 12.01
C ILE A 184 14.23 10.16 13.10
N THR A 185 15.09 9.16 13.00
CA THR A 185 16.19 8.95 13.95
C THR A 185 17.16 10.13 13.94
N GLU A 186 17.52 10.60 12.76
CA GLU A 186 18.42 11.75 12.62
C GLU A 186 17.80 13.04 13.17
N LEU A 187 16.53 13.31 12.92
CA LEU A 187 15.83 14.47 13.46
C LEU A 187 15.80 14.44 14.99
N ARG A 188 15.48 13.27 15.56
CA ARG A 188 15.50 13.06 17.01
C ARG A 188 16.91 13.22 17.59
N ARG A 189 17.92 12.71 16.92
CA ARG A 189 19.32 12.82 17.35
C ARG A 189 19.77 14.29 17.44
N ARG A 190 19.36 15.12 16.47
CA ARG A 190 19.71 16.57 16.46
C ARG A 190 19.08 17.36 17.60
N THR A 191 17.98 16.88 18.14
CA THR A 191 17.18 17.64 19.11
C THR A 191 17.13 17.00 20.50
N LYS A 192 17.69 15.79 20.68
CA LYS A 192 17.59 15.02 21.94
C LYS A 192 18.19 15.75 23.16
N ASP A 193 19.27 16.53 22.93
CA ASP A 193 20.01 17.17 23.99
C ASP A 193 19.52 18.62 24.26
N ILE A 194 18.48 19.08 23.58
CA ILE A 194 17.86 20.37 23.83
C ILE A 194 16.99 20.25 25.10
N PRO A 195 17.30 21.03 26.16
CA PRO A 195 16.49 21.04 27.37
C PRO A 195 15.02 21.38 27.05
N GLU A 196 14.08 20.83 27.80
CA GLU A 196 12.66 21.03 27.54
C GLU A 196 12.26 22.52 27.58
N ALA A 197 12.84 23.30 28.52
CA ALA A 197 12.62 24.72 28.62
C ALA A 197 13.11 25.53 27.39
N ASP A 198 14.05 24.99 26.62
CA ASP A 198 14.64 25.64 25.44
C ASP A 198 13.98 25.14 24.14
N ARG A 199 13.05 24.20 24.22
CA ARG A 199 12.35 23.69 23.05
C ARG A 199 11.36 24.73 22.53
N PRO A 200 11.30 24.94 21.19
CA PRO A 200 10.36 25.91 20.63
C PRO A 200 8.92 25.43 20.84
N THR A 201 8.06 26.34 21.27
CA THR A 201 6.61 26.13 21.26
C THR A 201 6.09 26.41 19.86
N VAL A 202 5.33 25.47 19.31
CA VAL A 202 4.82 25.52 17.95
C VAL A 202 3.32 25.26 17.90
N PHE A 203 2.67 25.82 16.90
CA PHE A 203 1.26 25.61 16.62
C PHE A 203 1.05 25.38 15.14
N LEU A 204 0.33 24.33 14.77
CA LEU A 204 -0.06 24.03 13.40
C LEU A 204 -1.53 24.42 13.22
N GLY A 205 -1.79 25.53 12.55
CA GLY A 205 -3.16 25.97 12.26
C GLY A 205 -3.60 25.63 10.85
N GLY A 206 -4.92 25.56 10.64
CA GLY A 206 -5.52 25.37 9.33
C GLY A 206 -5.47 23.93 8.80
N VAL A 207 -5.37 22.92 9.69
CA VAL A 207 -5.41 21.52 9.31
C VAL A 207 -6.77 21.18 8.71
N ALA A 208 -6.78 20.66 7.49
CA ALA A 208 -8.00 20.24 6.82
C ALA A 208 -8.38 18.80 7.20
N PHE A 209 -9.61 18.61 7.67
CA PHE A 209 -10.22 17.29 7.87
C PHE A 209 -11.61 17.28 7.26
N LYS A 210 -11.79 16.51 6.18
CA LYS A 210 -13.04 16.50 5.38
C LYS A 210 -13.48 17.88 4.86
N GLY A 211 -12.52 18.80 4.75
CA GLY A 211 -12.71 20.18 4.32
C GLY A 211 -11.93 21.18 5.18
N PRO A 212 -11.91 22.47 4.84
CA PRO A 212 -11.28 23.51 5.64
C PRO A 212 -12.12 23.82 6.88
N HIS A 213 -11.46 23.97 8.04
CA HIS A 213 -12.09 24.29 9.32
C HIS A 213 -11.57 25.60 9.95
N GLY A 214 -10.86 26.42 9.17
CA GLY A 214 -10.26 27.65 9.65
C GLY A 214 -8.97 27.46 10.43
N PHE A 215 -8.40 28.56 10.91
CA PHE A 215 -7.08 28.58 11.55
C PHE A 215 -7.03 27.78 12.86
N HIS A 216 -8.14 27.67 13.59
CA HIS A 216 -8.21 26.95 14.85
C HIS A 216 -8.13 25.42 14.70
N SER A 217 -8.30 24.90 13.49
CA SER A 217 -8.14 23.45 13.24
C SER A 217 -6.67 23.08 13.33
N THR A 218 -6.33 22.16 14.23
CA THR A 218 -4.96 21.76 14.55
C THR A 218 -4.85 20.25 14.67
N GLU A 219 -3.62 19.75 14.74
CA GLU A 219 -3.29 18.34 14.94
C GLU A 219 -2.43 18.19 16.20
N PRO A 220 -3.01 17.75 17.33
CA PRO A 220 -2.29 17.61 18.61
C PRO A 220 -1.09 16.65 18.53
N THR A 221 -1.19 15.62 17.73
CA THR A 221 -0.16 14.56 17.59
C THR A 221 0.64 14.69 16.30
N TYR A 222 0.80 15.91 15.77
CA TYR A 222 1.47 16.13 14.48
C TYR A 222 2.88 15.51 14.43
N PRO A 223 3.11 14.47 13.61
CA PRO A 223 4.33 13.66 13.68
C PRO A 223 5.62 14.46 13.46
N PRO A 224 5.71 15.44 12.54
CA PRO A 224 6.93 16.25 12.39
C PRO A 224 7.36 16.97 13.65
N PHE A 225 6.42 17.45 14.49
CA PHE A 225 6.78 18.10 15.76
C PHE A 225 7.34 17.08 16.76
N GLN A 226 6.80 15.85 16.77
CA GLN A 226 7.33 14.78 17.60
C GLN A 226 8.74 14.34 17.18
N PHE A 227 9.06 14.42 15.86
CA PHE A 227 10.39 14.03 15.36
C PHE A 227 11.48 15.00 15.78
N VAL A 228 11.15 16.27 15.98
CA VAL A 228 12.09 17.31 16.40
C VAL A 228 11.93 17.72 17.87
N ASN A 229 11.17 16.95 18.65
CA ASN A 229 10.89 17.25 20.07
C ASN A 229 10.38 18.66 20.31
N ALA A 230 9.61 19.24 19.38
CA ALA A 230 9.01 20.54 19.55
C ALA A 230 7.81 20.45 20.51
N HIS A 231 7.58 21.53 21.27
CA HIS A 231 6.43 21.64 22.15
C HIS A 231 5.20 22.05 21.35
N ASN A 232 4.30 21.10 21.05
CA ASN A 232 3.06 21.43 20.32
C ASN A 232 2.05 22.05 21.29
N LEU A 233 1.69 23.31 21.05
CA LEU A 233 0.73 24.04 21.89
C LEU A 233 -0.66 23.39 21.93
N ALA A 234 -1.00 22.61 20.93
CA ALA A 234 -2.28 21.91 20.86
C ALA A 234 -2.25 20.52 21.53
N HIS A 235 -1.08 20.08 22.00
CA HIS A 235 -0.95 18.80 22.71
C HIS A 235 -1.40 19.01 24.14
N ASP A 236 -2.51 18.35 24.49
CA ASP A 236 -2.94 18.27 25.89
C ASP A 236 -2.36 16.96 26.45
N PRO A 237 -1.50 17.02 27.47
CA PRO A 237 -0.91 15.82 28.06
C PRO A 237 -1.84 15.08 29.03
N ASP A 238 -3.05 15.62 29.35
CA ASP A 238 -3.98 15.07 30.33
C ASP A 238 -5.08 14.19 29.69
#